data_f036a539c30ed0202c1c6e5777c0be73
#
_entry.id   f036a539c30ed0202c1c6e5777c0be73
#
_cell.length_a   1.000
_cell.length_b   1.000
_cell.length_c   1.000
_cell.angle_alpha   90.00
_cell.angle_beta   90.00
_cell.angle_gamma   90.00
#
_symmetry.space_group_name_H-M   'P 1'
#
loop_
_entity.id
_entity.type
_entity.pdbx_description
1 polymer ?
#
loop_
_entity_poly.entity_id
_entity_poly.type
_entity_poly.pdbx_seq_one_letter_code
_entity_poly.pdbx_strand_id
1 'polypeptide(L)'
;MDADDFRRIALSLEGAEESSHMGKPDFRVSGRIFATLASADQGYGNLMLTPEQQAAFVQELPEVFVPIAGGWGRMGMTHIRLAAAKEEVLAGALRTAWKLRLEKNTRSGLKNRAPAVRIRVANKRRKKR
;
A
#
# COMPACT_ATOMS: atom_id res chain seq x y z
N MET A 1 -7.83 12.46 -2.21
CA MET A 1 -6.60 12.19 -2.99
C MET A 1 -6.99 11.67 -4.36
N ASP A 2 -6.11 11.81 -5.31
CA ASP A 2 -6.33 11.29 -6.65
C ASP A 2 -5.08 10.52 -7.10
N ALA A 3 -5.08 10.09 -8.37
CA ALA A 3 -3.97 9.28 -8.89
C ALA A 3 -2.65 10.03 -8.88
N ASP A 4 -2.68 11.35 -9.12
CA ASP A 4 -1.45 12.13 -9.10
C ASP A 4 -0.88 12.23 -7.68
N ASP A 5 -1.74 12.33 -6.68
CA ASP A 5 -1.29 12.30 -5.29
C ASP A 5 -0.66 10.96 -4.95
N PHE A 6 -1.28 9.87 -5.40
CA PHE A 6 -0.74 8.54 -5.19
C PHE A 6 0.65 8.42 -5.79
N ARG A 7 0.80 8.88 -7.04
CA ARG A 7 2.09 8.83 -7.72
C ARG A 7 3.14 9.66 -6.98
N ARG A 8 2.77 10.87 -6.61
CA ARG A 8 3.70 11.76 -5.91
C ARG A 8 4.22 11.14 -4.62
N ILE A 9 3.31 10.58 -3.84
CA ILE A 9 3.69 10.02 -2.55
C ILE A 9 4.51 8.74 -2.74
N ALA A 10 4.09 7.88 -3.68
CA ALA A 10 4.83 6.64 -3.95
C ALA A 10 6.27 6.96 -4.36
N LEU A 11 6.44 7.97 -5.21
CA LEU A 11 7.78 8.31 -5.70
C LEU A 11 8.61 9.08 -4.69
N SER A 12 8.00 9.56 -3.60
CA SER A 12 8.75 10.22 -2.54
C SER A 12 9.49 9.22 -1.66
N LEU A 13 9.16 7.93 -1.75
CA LEU A 13 9.79 6.91 -0.92
C LEU A 13 11.14 6.54 -1.51
N GLU A 14 12.10 6.31 -0.65
CA GLU A 14 13.48 6.13 -1.08
C GLU A 14 13.62 4.93 -1.99
N GLY A 15 14.27 5.13 -3.14
CA GLY A 15 14.49 4.06 -4.11
C GLY A 15 13.29 3.68 -4.94
N ALA A 16 12.17 4.38 -4.77
CA ALA A 16 10.97 4.06 -5.52
C ALA A 16 11.10 4.56 -6.96
N GLU A 17 10.65 3.74 -7.89
CA GLU A 17 10.68 4.04 -9.33
C GLU A 17 9.34 3.72 -9.93
N GLU A 18 8.94 4.51 -10.91
CA GLU A 18 7.72 4.22 -11.65
C GLU A 18 8.07 3.41 -12.88
N SER A 19 7.25 2.39 -13.17
CA SER A 19 7.36 1.61 -14.37
C SER A 19 5.94 1.35 -14.86
N SER A 20 5.76 0.37 -15.70
CA SER A 20 4.42 0.02 -16.16
C SER A 20 4.35 -1.46 -16.45
N HIS A 21 3.13 -1.97 -16.41
CA HIS A 21 2.84 -3.35 -16.71
C HIS A 21 1.55 -3.37 -17.48
N MET A 22 1.61 -3.85 -18.72
CA MET A 22 0.44 -3.90 -19.60
C MET A 22 -0.22 -2.54 -19.76
N GLY A 23 0.61 -1.49 -19.88
CA GLY A 23 0.13 -0.13 -20.08
C GLY A 23 -0.36 0.58 -18.84
N LYS A 24 -0.26 -0.03 -17.67
CA LYS A 24 -0.73 0.58 -16.43
C LYS A 24 0.47 0.91 -15.55
N PRO A 25 0.46 2.09 -14.89
CA PRO A 25 1.61 2.47 -14.05
C PRO A 25 1.74 1.58 -12.83
N ASP A 26 2.99 1.26 -12.50
CA ASP A 26 3.27 0.62 -11.22
C ASP A 26 4.48 1.28 -10.59
N PHE A 27 4.71 0.96 -9.31
CA PHE A 27 5.78 1.56 -8.53
C PHE A 27 6.57 0.46 -7.88
N ARG A 28 7.90 0.54 -8.02
CA ARG A 28 8.80 -0.54 -7.62
C ARG A 28 9.89 -0.02 -6.72
N VAL A 29 10.34 -0.90 -5.83
CA VAL A 29 11.54 -0.67 -5.05
C VAL A 29 12.39 -1.92 -5.16
N SER A 30 13.66 -1.78 -5.49
CA SER A 30 14.59 -2.89 -5.70
C SER A 30 14.04 -3.90 -6.72
N GLY A 31 13.37 -3.38 -7.76
CA GLY A 31 12.84 -4.22 -8.82
C GLY A 31 11.54 -4.94 -8.51
N ARG A 32 10.95 -4.72 -7.34
CA ARG A 32 9.70 -5.38 -6.94
C ARG A 32 8.58 -4.38 -6.85
N ILE A 33 7.42 -4.74 -7.39
CA ILE A 33 6.25 -3.86 -7.36
C ILE A 33 5.71 -3.80 -5.94
N PHE A 34 5.50 -2.58 -5.41
CA PHE A 34 4.84 -2.41 -4.12
C PHE A 34 3.47 -1.74 -4.26
N ALA A 35 3.19 -1.11 -5.39
CA ALA A 35 1.92 -0.42 -5.59
C ALA A 35 1.67 -0.27 -7.08
N THR A 36 0.39 -0.11 -7.46
CA THR A 36 0.05 0.15 -8.86
C THR A 36 -1.10 1.13 -8.96
N LEU A 37 -1.25 1.70 -10.16
CA LEU A 37 -2.42 2.49 -10.51
C LEU A 37 -3.27 1.79 -11.57
N ALA A 38 -3.21 0.47 -11.60
CA ALA A 38 -3.95 -0.31 -12.58
C ALA A 38 -5.47 -0.14 -12.45
N SER A 39 -5.96 0.24 -11.28
CA SER A 39 -7.39 0.42 -11.04
C SER A 39 -7.77 1.89 -10.85
N ALA A 40 -6.93 2.80 -11.33
CA ALA A 40 -7.15 4.24 -11.12
C ALA A 40 -8.43 4.73 -11.78
N ASP A 41 -8.81 4.14 -12.91
CA ASP A 41 -10.05 4.54 -13.58
C ASP A 41 -11.29 4.15 -12.79
N GLN A 42 -11.14 3.29 -11.80
CA GLN A 42 -12.23 2.92 -10.89
C GLN A 42 -12.11 3.65 -9.55
N GLY A 43 -11.14 4.56 -9.43
CA GLY A 43 -10.95 5.35 -8.22
C GLY A 43 -10.07 4.71 -7.19
N TYR A 44 -9.34 3.66 -7.53
CA TYR A 44 -8.50 2.92 -6.58
C TYR A 44 -7.02 3.03 -6.91
N GLY A 45 -6.21 3.08 -5.84
CA GLY A 45 -4.82 2.66 -5.94
C GLY A 45 -4.73 1.25 -5.42
N ASN A 46 -3.68 0.53 -5.78
CA ASN A 46 -3.49 -0.86 -5.35
C ASN A 46 -2.20 -0.98 -4.56
N LEU A 47 -2.24 -1.73 -3.47
CA LEU A 47 -1.12 -1.90 -2.55
C LEU A 47 -0.80 -3.38 -2.40
N MET A 48 0.49 -3.70 -2.37
CA MET A 48 0.96 -5.06 -2.16
C MET A 48 1.25 -5.24 -0.68
N LEU A 49 0.30 -5.83 0.05
CA LEU A 49 0.39 -6.01 1.49
C LEU A 49 0.39 -7.50 1.82
N THR A 50 0.71 -7.83 3.06
CA THR A 50 0.46 -9.18 3.54
C THR A 50 -1.01 -9.31 3.90
N PRO A 51 -1.53 -10.55 3.99
CA PRO A 51 -2.91 -10.73 4.43
C PRO A 51 -3.18 -10.12 5.81
N GLU A 52 -2.20 -10.17 6.70
CA GLU A 52 -2.34 -9.59 8.04
C GLU A 52 -2.42 -8.07 7.99
N GLN A 53 -1.58 -7.45 7.16
CA GLN A 53 -1.63 -6.00 6.98
C GLN A 53 -2.95 -5.58 6.34
N GLN A 54 -3.39 -6.33 5.34
CA GLN A 54 -4.66 -6.07 4.68
C GLN A 54 -5.79 -6.10 5.69
N ALA A 55 -5.84 -7.15 6.51
CA ALA A 55 -6.91 -7.31 7.49
C ALA A 55 -6.92 -6.15 8.48
N ALA A 56 -5.74 -5.72 8.92
CA ALA A 56 -5.65 -4.62 9.87
C ALA A 56 -6.14 -3.32 9.26
N PHE A 57 -5.73 -3.02 8.04
CA PHE A 57 -6.16 -1.79 7.38
C PHE A 57 -7.66 -1.80 7.09
N VAL A 58 -8.19 -2.93 6.62
CA VAL A 58 -9.62 -3.03 6.32
C VAL A 58 -10.44 -2.89 7.60
N GLN A 59 -9.98 -3.49 8.68
CA GLN A 59 -10.68 -3.39 9.95
C GLN A 59 -10.70 -1.96 10.47
N GLU A 60 -9.58 -1.26 10.32
CA GLU A 60 -9.46 0.08 10.85
C GLU A 60 -10.22 1.10 10.01
N LEU A 61 -10.14 1.00 8.70
CA LEU A 61 -10.75 1.98 7.79
C LEU A 61 -11.45 1.26 6.64
N PRO A 62 -12.58 0.58 6.93
CA PRO A 62 -13.24 -0.20 5.88
C PRO A 62 -13.78 0.65 4.74
N GLU A 63 -14.01 1.95 4.97
CA GLU A 63 -14.46 2.83 3.89
C GLU A 63 -13.31 3.23 2.97
N VAL A 64 -12.06 2.98 3.39
CA VAL A 64 -10.90 3.36 2.59
C VAL A 64 -10.25 2.15 1.94
N PHE A 65 -10.13 1.03 2.66
CA PHE A 65 -9.40 -0.14 2.18
C PHE A 65 -10.34 -1.28 1.85
N VAL A 66 -10.15 -1.89 0.68
CA VAL A 66 -10.99 -2.98 0.20
C VAL A 66 -10.07 -4.06 -0.37
N PRO A 67 -10.21 -5.32 0.05
CA PRO A 67 -9.40 -6.37 -0.58
C PRO A 67 -9.70 -6.46 -2.06
N ILE A 68 -8.67 -6.67 -2.87
CA ILE A 68 -8.87 -6.92 -4.29
C ILE A 68 -9.57 -8.27 -4.44
N ALA A 69 -10.49 -8.36 -5.39
CA ALA A 69 -11.27 -9.57 -5.59
C ALA A 69 -10.39 -10.74 -6.01
N GLY A 70 -10.75 -11.94 -5.58
CA GLY A 70 -10.15 -13.17 -6.04
C GLY A 70 -8.85 -13.51 -5.34
N GLY A 71 -8.02 -14.29 -6.02
CA GLY A 71 -6.78 -14.81 -5.45
C GLY A 71 -5.78 -13.73 -5.07
N TRP A 72 -5.73 -12.65 -5.84
CA TRP A 72 -4.84 -11.54 -5.51
C TRP A 72 -5.17 -10.96 -4.14
N GLY A 73 -6.48 -10.76 -3.87
CA GLY A 73 -6.89 -10.24 -2.57
C GLY A 73 -6.58 -11.20 -1.44
N ARG A 74 -6.72 -12.49 -1.68
CA ARG A 74 -6.40 -13.49 -0.66
C ARG A 74 -4.91 -13.49 -0.32
N MET A 75 -4.06 -13.03 -1.25
CA MET A 75 -2.63 -12.91 -1.01
C MET A 75 -2.26 -11.59 -0.33
N GLY A 76 -3.23 -10.70 -0.11
CA GLY A 76 -3.00 -9.44 0.58
C GLY A 76 -3.11 -8.20 -0.28
N MET A 77 -3.29 -8.35 -1.59
CA MET A 77 -3.42 -7.19 -2.47
C MET A 77 -4.68 -6.42 -2.12
N THR A 78 -4.55 -5.10 -1.99
CA THR A 78 -5.59 -4.28 -1.39
C THR A 78 -5.81 -3.02 -2.21
N HIS A 79 -7.07 -2.68 -2.45
CA HIS A 79 -7.45 -1.38 -3.03
C HIS A 79 -7.48 -0.33 -1.94
N ILE A 80 -7.03 0.89 -2.27
CA ILE A 80 -7.30 2.05 -1.43
C ILE A 80 -8.17 3.00 -2.24
N ARG A 81 -9.32 3.40 -1.67
CA ARG A 81 -10.21 4.35 -2.33
C ARG A 81 -9.59 5.73 -2.22
N LEU A 82 -9.17 6.26 -3.34
CA LEU A 82 -8.41 7.52 -3.33
C LEU A 82 -9.26 8.67 -2.81
N ALA A 83 -10.52 8.74 -3.22
CA ALA A 83 -11.38 9.84 -2.80
C ALA A 83 -11.67 9.83 -1.31
N ALA A 84 -11.58 8.67 -0.66
CA ALA A 84 -11.86 8.55 0.78
C ALA A 84 -10.60 8.66 1.64
N ALA A 85 -9.42 8.59 1.05
CA ALA A 85 -8.18 8.55 1.80
C ALA A 85 -7.67 9.96 2.08
N LYS A 86 -7.21 10.18 3.30
CA LYS A 86 -6.47 11.39 3.65
C LYS A 86 -5.01 11.17 3.32
N GLU A 87 -4.27 12.27 3.19
CA GLU A 87 -2.88 12.16 2.78
C GLU A 87 -2.05 11.31 3.73
N GLU A 88 -2.22 11.46 5.03
CA GLU A 88 -1.42 10.66 5.96
C GLU A 88 -1.78 9.19 5.92
N VAL A 89 -3.03 8.86 5.61
CA VAL A 89 -3.44 7.48 5.46
C VAL A 89 -2.81 6.88 4.21
N LEU A 90 -2.89 7.60 3.11
CA LEU A 90 -2.30 7.13 1.84
C LEU A 90 -0.79 6.99 1.99
N ALA A 91 -0.14 7.98 2.59
CA ALA A 91 1.31 7.93 2.77
C ALA A 91 1.72 6.75 3.66
N GLY A 92 0.98 6.52 4.75
CA GLY A 92 1.29 5.41 5.63
C GLY A 92 1.10 4.05 4.97
N ALA A 93 0.03 3.93 4.17
CA ALA A 93 -0.24 2.68 3.46
C ALA A 93 0.82 2.40 2.39
N LEU A 94 1.21 3.43 1.64
CA LEU A 94 2.25 3.26 0.63
C LEU A 94 3.59 2.92 1.26
N ARG A 95 3.92 3.56 2.39
CA ARG A 95 5.16 3.25 3.09
C ARG A 95 5.16 1.81 3.59
N THR A 96 4.02 1.32 4.08
CA THR A 96 3.92 -0.06 4.54
C THR A 96 4.19 -1.04 3.41
N ALA A 97 3.61 -0.80 2.24
CA ALA A 97 3.82 -1.66 1.09
C ALA A 97 5.28 -1.58 0.60
N TRP A 98 5.82 -0.36 0.56
CA TRP A 98 7.20 -0.13 0.15
C TRP A 98 8.17 -0.86 1.09
N LYS A 99 7.94 -0.73 2.38
CA LYS A 99 8.82 -1.34 3.38
C LYS A 99 8.77 -2.86 3.29
N LEU A 100 7.59 -3.41 3.04
CA LEU A 100 7.45 -4.85 2.88
C LEU A 100 8.32 -5.37 1.74
N ARG A 101 8.30 -4.69 0.59
CA ARG A 101 9.12 -5.13 -0.54
C ARG A 101 10.60 -4.93 -0.29
N LEU A 102 10.94 -3.84 0.39
CA LEU A 102 12.32 -3.58 0.72
C LEU A 102 12.86 -4.67 1.66
N GLU A 103 12.09 -5.07 2.65
CA GLU A 103 12.52 -6.10 3.61
C GLU A 103 12.63 -7.46 2.96
N LYS A 104 11.76 -7.76 2.01
CA LYS A 104 11.86 -9.03 1.30
C LYS A 104 13.16 -9.16 0.52
N ASN A 105 13.66 -8.03 0.07
CA ASN A 105 14.91 -8.05 -0.66
C ASN A 105 16.11 -8.26 0.24
N THR A 106 16.02 -7.85 1.47
CA THR A 106 17.11 -8.05 2.37
C THR A 106 17.01 -9.39 3.07
N ARG A 107 16.04 -10.10 2.97
CA ARG A 107 15.92 -11.27 3.47
C ARG A 107 15.32 -11.69 4.29
N SER A 108 15.15 -12.14 4.41
CA SER A 108 14.59 -12.72 4.85
C SER A 108 14.35 -12.99 5.97
N GLY A 109 14.66 -13.19 6.48
CA GLY A 109 14.41 -13.46 7.69
C GLY A 109 13.63 -12.68 8.42
N LEU A 110 13.64 -11.78 8.29
CA LEU A 110 13.01 -11.05 9.04
C LEU A 110 11.76 -11.10 9.02
N LYS A 111 11.36 -11.52 8.59
CA LYS A 111 10.19 -11.61 8.56
C LYS A 111 9.54 -11.45 9.52
N ASN A 112 9.53 -11.35 10.06
CA ASN A 112 8.83 -11.23 10.95
C ASN A 112 8.48 -10.24 11.35
N ARG A 113 8.60 -9.63 11.21
CA ARG A 113 8.21 -8.79 11.69
C ARG A 113 7.23 -8.26 11.51
N ALA A 114 6.71 -8.43 11.46
CA ALA A 114 5.65 -8.03 11.20
C ALA A 114 5.11 -7.13 11.85
N PRO A 115 5.09 -7.00 12.55
CA PRO A 115 4.39 -6.24 13.20
C PRO A 115 4.34 -5.01 12.89
N ALA A 116 4.96 -4.79 12.58
CA ALA A 116 5.02 -3.64 12.38
C ALA A 116 4.06 -3.07 11.82
N VAL A 117 3.34 -3.29 11.87
CA VAL A 117 2.46 -2.85 11.24
C VAL A 117 1.73 -2.01 11.78
N ARG A 118 1.63 -1.83 12.48
CA ARG A 118 0.82 -1.12 12.97
C ARG A 118 1.07 0.04 12.81
N ILE A 119 1.23 0.51 12.61
CA ILE A 119 1.50 1.53 12.37
C ILE A 119 0.81 2.41 12.41
N ARG A 120 0.52 2.37 12.57
CA ARG A 120 -0.08 3.03 12.51
C ARG A 120 -0.45 3.71 12.14
N VAL A 121 -0.61 3.59 12.28
CA VAL A 121 -1.15 4.17 11.77
C VAL A 121 -1.65 4.87 12.15
N ALA A 122 -1.70 4.67 12.67
CA ALA A 122 -2.23 5.25 12.91
C ALA A 122 -2.39 5.96 13.29
N ASN A 123 -1.97 5.74 13.76
CA ASN A 123 -2.22 6.27 14.03
C ASN A 123 -2.64 7.06 14.19
N LYS A 124 -2.55 7.01 14.52
CA LYS A 124 -2.99 7.52 14.54
C LYS A 124 -3.78 7.96 14.82
N ARG A 125 -3.73 7.75 15.40
CA ARG A 125 -4.41 7.91 15.53
C ARG A 125 -4.95 8.27 16.15
N ARG A 126 -4.62 8.18 16.65
CA ARG A 126 -4.95 8.30 17.03
C ARG A 126 -5.26 9.00 17.46
N LYS A 127 -5.06 9.14 17.81
CA LYS A 127 -5.29 9.55 17.98
C LYS A 127 -5.88 10.06 18.23
N LYS A 128 -5.79 10.02 18.64
CA LYS A 128 -6.33 10.24 18.69
C LYS A 128 -6.88 10.47 19.07
N ARG A 129 -6.55 10.55 19.64
CA ARG A 129 -6.91 10.51 19.85
C ARG A 129 -7.19 10.83 20.06
#